data_904653bfa7b92c2393125601dc4d7d4f
#
_entry.id   904653bfa7b92c2393125601dc4d7d4f
#
_cell.length_a   1.000
_cell.length_b   1.000
_cell.length_c   1.000
_cell.angle_alpha   90.00
_cell.angle_beta   90.00
_cell.angle_gamma   90.00
#
_symmetry.space_group_name_H-M   'P 1'
#
loop_
_entity.id
_entity.type
_entity.pdbx_description
1 polymer ?
#
loop_
_entity_poly.entity_id
_entity_poly.type
_entity_poly.pdbx_seq_one_letter_code
_entity_poly.pdbx_strand_id
1 'polypeptide(L)'
;TIKINNMEKLNLEQYFNQFRENIVGINQTFQSPYGEQKLIYTDWTASGRLYAPIENKLLNEFGPFVANTHTETSTSGAAMTLAYHEARKIIKRHVNANDDDVLITTGSGMTGVVNKFQRILGLKVSENLKDHTTIPEALKPIVFVSHMEHHSNQTSWLETIADVEVVPCNDEGLLCLEEFEKCILKHQHRNIKIVSITSCSNVTGIETPYHDVAKLIHSYNGLCFVDFACCAPYVDVNMHPEDEAEYLDAIFFSPHKFLGGPGSSGVLVFNKSLYKNTVPDNPGGGTVSYTNPWGEHDYFDDVETREDGGTPGFLQTIRIALSIQLKEKMGVKNIKKREEEINKVLFETLENLPDVKILAPRHKERLSIFSFYFEKYHFNLVVKLLNDRFGIQTRGGCSCAGTYGHFLLNVDQETSNRIKDEILHGCNTQKPGWVRLSVHPTITTEELNFICSSLNELSANIEEWSKDYQYDAIKNDYSHKTVTPIEKQLVKEWFKI
;
A
#
# COMPACT_ATOMS: atom_id res chain seq x y z
N THR A 1 -50.22 13.77 -13.08
CA THR A 1 -49.74 14.00 -11.68
C THR A 1 -48.44 13.26 -11.51
N ILE A 2 -47.34 13.96 -11.67
CA ILE A 2 -45.96 13.46 -11.61
C ILE A 2 -45.63 13.27 -10.14
N LYS A 3 -45.48 12.00 -9.70
CA LYS A 3 -44.79 11.68 -8.44
C LYS A 3 -43.34 11.90 -8.63
N ILE A 4 -42.82 13.04 -8.15
CA ILE A 4 -41.39 13.27 -7.92
C ILE A 4 -41.03 12.39 -6.73
N ASN A 5 -40.32 11.30 -6.98
CA ASN A 5 -39.66 10.50 -5.95
C ASN A 5 -38.67 11.39 -5.22
N ASN A 6 -38.98 11.73 -3.98
CA ASN A 6 -37.99 12.10 -3.01
C ASN A 6 -37.09 10.86 -2.79
N MET A 7 -36.00 10.75 -3.53
CA MET A 7 -34.91 9.89 -3.12
C MET A 7 -34.36 10.49 -1.82
N GLU A 8 -34.70 9.88 -0.67
CA GLU A 8 -34.03 10.19 0.59
C GLU A 8 -32.52 10.12 0.33
N LYS A 9 -31.84 11.18 0.68
CA LYS A 9 -30.37 11.28 0.55
C LYS A 9 -29.79 10.15 1.41
N LEU A 10 -29.15 9.16 0.79
CA LEU A 10 -28.57 8.02 1.50
C LEU A 10 -27.66 8.54 2.62
N ASN A 11 -27.98 8.20 3.86
CA ASN A 11 -27.07 8.46 4.99
C ASN A 11 -25.90 7.47 4.90
N LEU A 12 -24.76 7.95 4.43
CA LEU A 12 -23.59 7.11 4.18
C LEU A 12 -23.02 6.51 5.48
N GLU A 13 -23.07 7.22 6.59
CA GLU A 13 -22.67 6.64 7.88
C GLU A 13 -23.53 5.42 8.24
N GLN A 14 -24.84 5.54 8.15
CA GLN A 14 -25.76 4.44 8.39
C GLN A 14 -25.52 3.29 7.39
N TYR A 15 -25.25 3.60 6.13
CA TYR A 15 -24.90 2.60 5.13
C TYR A 15 -23.61 1.85 5.50
N PHE A 16 -22.57 2.54 5.94
CA PHE A 16 -21.30 1.92 6.30
C PHE A 16 -21.32 1.21 7.66
N ASN A 17 -22.31 1.50 8.52
CA ASN A 17 -22.42 0.87 9.84
C ASN A 17 -22.57 -0.67 9.76
N GLN A 18 -23.28 -1.19 8.75
CA GLN A 18 -23.42 -2.63 8.52
C GLN A 18 -22.06 -3.34 8.29
N PHE A 19 -21.08 -2.62 7.76
CA PHE A 19 -19.71 -3.13 7.59
C PHE A 19 -18.89 -2.93 8.86
N ARG A 20 -19.05 -1.78 9.50
CA ARG A 20 -18.33 -1.42 10.71
C ARG A 20 -18.52 -2.42 11.85
N GLU A 21 -19.75 -2.83 12.12
CA GLU A 21 -20.10 -3.74 13.22
C GLU A 21 -19.37 -5.10 13.13
N ASN A 22 -18.91 -5.47 11.95
CA ASN A 22 -18.21 -6.72 11.68
C ASN A 22 -16.67 -6.59 11.67
N ILE A 23 -16.12 -5.40 11.93
CA ILE A 23 -14.67 -5.21 12.05
C ILE A 23 -14.20 -5.84 13.36
N VAL A 24 -13.25 -6.75 13.28
CA VAL A 24 -12.69 -7.41 14.47
C VAL A 24 -11.97 -6.38 15.34
N GLY A 25 -12.38 -6.32 16.61
CA GLY A 25 -11.80 -5.41 17.59
C GLY A 25 -12.25 -3.95 17.44
N ILE A 26 -13.41 -3.68 16.81
CA ILE A 26 -13.93 -2.30 16.63
C ILE A 26 -14.23 -1.60 17.98
N ASN A 27 -14.54 -2.35 19.01
CA ASN A 27 -14.79 -1.85 20.37
C ASN A 27 -13.66 -2.26 21.34
N GLN A 28 -12.48 -2.63 20.83
CA GLN A 28 -11.35 -3.02 21.67
C GLN A 28 -10.89 -1.85 22.53
N THR A 29 -10.57 -2.13 23.78
CA THR A 29 -9.93 -1.21 24.73
C THR A 29 -8.53 -1.69 25.09
N PHE A 30 -7.72 -0.79 25.63
CA PHE A 30 -6.41 -1.10 26.19
C PHE A 30 -6.08 -0.16 27.35
N GLN A 31 -5.17 -0.60 28.22
CA GLN A 31 -4.69 0.22 29.33
C GLN A 31 -3.55 1.12 28.86
N SER A 32 -3.71 2.42 29.08
CA SER A 32 -2.71 3.44 28.84
C SER A 32 -2.18 4.03 30.17
N PRO A 33 -1.15 4.90 30.17
CA PRO A 33 -0.75 5.64 31.36
C PRO A 33 -1.85 6.49 31.97
N TYR A 34 -2.89 6.82 31.22
CA TYR A 34 -4.00 7.68 31.64
C TYR A 34 -5.32 6.92 31.85
N GLY A 35 -5.25 5.61 31.98
CA GLY A 35 -6.41 4.74 32.16
C GLY A 35 -6.80 3.95 30.93
N GLU A 36 -8.00 3.37 30.95
CA GLU A 36 -8.51 2.60 29.82
C GLU A 36 -8.90 3.50 28.67
N GLN A 37 -8.41 3.17 27.46
CA GLN A 37 -8.71 3.89 26.22
C GLN A 37 -9.38 2.95 25.22
N LYS A 38 -10.36 3.46 24.46
CA LYS A 38 -10.88 2.78 23.28
C LYS A 38 -9.87 2.85 22.15
N LEU A 39 -9.59 1.73 21.49
CA LEU A 39 -8.70 1.69 20.34
C LEU A 39 -9.40 2.25 19.10
N ILE A 40 -9.05 3.45 18.69
CA ILE A 40 -9.52 4.10 17.45
C ILE A 40 -8.45 3.98 16.38
N TYR A 41 -8.63 3.05 15.44
CA TYR A 41 -7.64 2.74 14.43
C TYR A 41 -7.68 3.74 13.27
N THR A 42 -6.61 4.49 13.10
CA THR A 42 -6.45 5.54 12.08
C THR A 42 -5.15 5.41 11.27
N ASP A 43 -4.66 4.17 11.08
CA ASP A 43 -3.50 3.86 10.24
C ASP A 43 -3.87 2.90 9.08
N TRP A 44 -5.05 3.11 8.48
CA TRP A 44 -5.61 2.25 7.43
C TRP A 44 -4.73 2.15 6.17
N THR A 45 -3.97 3.20 5.86
CA THR A 45 -2.99 3.19 4.74
C THR A 45 -1.85 2.19 4.96
N ALA A 46 -1.54 1.84 6.21
CA ALA A 46 -0.51 0.87 6.52
C ALA A 46 -1.01 -0.57 6.42
N SER A 47 -2.20 -0.84 6.97
CA SER A 47 -2.85 -2.16 6.90
C SER A 47 -4.34 -2.02 7.16
N GLY A 48 -5.17 -2.86 6.54
CA GLY A 48 -6.57 -3.00 6.88
C GLY A 48 -6.77 -3.68 8.24
N ARG A 49 -8.04 -3.96 8.56
CA ARG A 49 -8.46 -4.70 9.77
C ARG A 49 -9.06 -6.05 9.37
N LEU A 50 -9.02 -7.03 10.25
CA LEU A 50 -9.74 -8.28 10.07
C LEU A 50 -11.26 -8.02 10.06
N TYR A 51 -11.97 -8.86 9.33
CA TYR A 51 -13.42 -8.75 9.15
C TYR A 51 -14.08 -10.08 9.50
N ALA A 52 -14.89 -10.11 10.55
CA ALA A 52 -15.43 -11.33 11.14
C ALA A 52 -16.13 -12.27 10.13
N PRO A 53 -16.96 -11.80 9.18
CA PRO A 53 -17.55 -12.69 8.18
C PRO A 53 -16.52 -13.39 7.28
N ILE A 54 -15.40 -12.72 6.93
CA ILE A 54 -14.32 -13.34 6.15
C ILE A 54 -13.60 -14.38 6.99
N GLU A 55 -13.26 -14.06 8.24
CA GLU A 55 -12.60 -15.01 9.15
C GLU A 55 -13.45 -16.26 9.40
N ASN A 56 -14.75 -16.05 9.67
CA ASN A 56 -15.71 -17.15 9.87
C ASN A 56 -15.86 -18.01 8.62
N LYS A 57 -15.89 -17.38 7.44
CA LYS A 57 -15.98 -18.11 6.17
C LYS A 57 -14.72 -18.96 5.92
N LEU A 58 -13.53 -18.39 6.15
CA LEU A 58 -12.26 -19.11 6.03
C LEU A 58 -12.16 -20.28 7.02
N LEU A 59 -12.61 -20.09 8.26
CA LEU A 59 -12.57 -21.12 9.29
C LEU A 59 -13.60 -22.23 9.07
N ASN A 60 -14.85 -21.86 8.80
CA ASN A 60 -15.98 -22.78 8.88
C ASN A 60 -16.46 -23.33 7.53
N GLU A 61 -16.20 -22.63 6.41
CA GLU A 61 -16.61 -23.08 5.06
C GLU A 61 -15.42 -23.66 4.29
N PHE A 62 -14.31 -22.94 4.19
CA PHE A 62 -13.09 -23.41 3.53
C PHE A 62 -12.29 -24.36 4.42
N GLY A 63 -12.18 -24.07 5.71
CA GLY A 63 -11.35 -24.79 6.67
C GLY A 63 -11.55 -26.31 6.68
N PRO A 64 -12.79 -26.83 6.69
CA PRO A 64 -13.03 -28.30 6.65
C PRO A 64 -12.52 -28.99 5.39
N PHE A 65 -12.28 -28.26 4.29
CA PHE A 65 -11.80 -28.77 3.02
C PHE A 65 -10.33 -28.44 2.74
N VAL A 66 -9.62 -27.81 3.66
CA VAL A 66 -8.23 -27.42 3.46
C VAL A 66 -7.37 -28.64 3.12
N ALA A 67 -6.82 -28.63 1.91
CA ALA A 67 -5.91 -29.63 1.38
C ALA A 67 -4.97 -28.95 0.37
N ASN A 68 -3.90 -29.63 -0.02
CA ASN A 68 -3.02 -29.09 -1.06
C ASN A 68 -3.77 -28.94 -2.38
N THR A 69 -3.48 -27.88 -3.12
CA THR A 69 -3.90 -27.69 -4.50
C THR A 69 -3.11 -28.63 -5.44
N HIS A 70 -3.28 -28.51 -6.76
CA HIS A 70 -2.67 -29.38 -7.79
C HIS A 70 -3.15 -30.85 -7.76
N THR A 71 -4.35 -31.10 -7.20
CA THR A 71 -4.99 -32.41 -7.27
C THR A 71 -6.50 -32.23 -7.42
N GLU A 72 -7.10 -33.04 -8.29
CA GLU A 72 -8.55 -33.03 -8.55
C GLU A 72 -9.18 -34.41 -8.24
N THR A 73 -8.40 -35.34 -7.71
CA THR A 73 -8.85 -36.73 -7.49
C THR A 73 -9.53 -36.94 -6.15
N SER A 74 -9.32 -36.07 -5.16
CA SER A 74 -9.98 -36.11 -3.87
C SER A 74 -10.92 -34.90 -3.70
N THR A 75 -12.01 -35.05 -2.95
CA THR A 75 -12.97 -33.97 -2.73
C THR A 75 -12.33 -32.72 -2.15
N SER A 76 -11.46 -32.83 -1.15
CA SER A 76 -10.80 -31.69 -0.52
C SER A 76 -9.78 -31.02 -1.46
N GLY A 77 -8.96 -31.80 -2.16
CA GLY A 77 -8.01 -31.30 -3.14
C GLY A 77 -8.70 -30.57 -4.30
N ALA A 78 -9.73 -31.20 -4.87
CA ALA A 78 -10.53 -30.59 -5.94
C ALA A 78 -11.20 -29.29 -5.47
N ALA A 79 -11.82 -29.29 -4.27
CA ALA A 79 -12.46 -28.10 -3.71
C ALA A 79 -11.48 -26.92 -3.55
N MET A 80 -10.27 -27.17 -3.00
CA MET A 80 -9.27 -26.12 -2.81
C MET A 80 -8.67 -25.65 -4.14
N THR A 81 -8.43 -26.55 -5.08
CA THR A 81 -7.95 -26.21 -6.43
C THR A 81 -8.97 -25.28 -7.14
N LEU A 82 -10.23 -25.67 -7.15
CA LEU A 82 -11.30 -24.87 -7.75
C LEU A 82 -11.48 -23.52 -7.05
N ALA A 83 -11.44 -23.49 -5.71
CA ALA A 83 -11.55 -22.26 -4.93
C ALA A 83 -10.36 -21.30 -5.21
N TYR A 84 -9.16 -21.83 -5.35
CA TYR A 84 -7.99 -21.06 -5.73
C TYR A 84 -8.12 -20.45 -7.13
N HIS A 85 -8.57 -21.23 -8.11
CA HIS A 85 -8.82 -20.74 -9.47
C HIS A 85 -9.95 -19.70 -9.52
N GLU A 86 -11.03 -19.90 -8.77
CA GLU A 86 -12.12 -18.91 -8.70
C GLU A 86 -11.64 -17.60 -8.06
N ALA A 87 -10.83 -17.67 -6.99
CA ALA A 87 -10.24 -16.49 -6.38
C ALA A 87 -9.38 -15.69 -7.40
N ARG A 88 -8.59 -16.37 -8.23
CA ARG A 88 -7.79 -15.73 -9.29
C ARG A 88 -8.66 -15.05 -10.34
N LYS A 89 -9.79 -15.67 -10.75
CA LYS A 89 -10.76 -15.04 -11.68
C LYS A 89 -11.39 -13.79 -11.07
N ILE A 90 -11.73 -13.81 -9.79
CA ILE A 90 -12.27 -12.64 -9.08
C ILE A 90 -11.25 -11.51 -9.09
N ILE A 91 -9.98 -11.80 -8.81
CA ILE A 91 -8.91 -10.78 -8.81
C ILE A 91 -8.74 -10.19 -10.22
N LYS A 92 -8.63 -11.02 -11.26
CA LYS A 92 -8.50 -10.55 -12.66
C LYS A 92 -9.69 -9.67 -13.08
N ARG A 93 -10.90 -10.09 -12.79
CA ARG A 93 -12.11 -9.30 -13.10
C ARG A 93 -12.11 -7.95 -12.38
N HIS A 94 -11.68 -7.93 -11.10
CA HIS A 94 -11.65 -6.72 -10.29
C HIS A 94 -10.73 -5.62 -10.86
N VAL A 95 -9.65 -6.01 -11.52
CA VAL A 95 -8.68 -5.08 -12.13
C VAL A 95 -8.90 -4.88 -13.63
N ASN A 96 -10.00 -5.41 -14.17
CA ASN A 96 -10.30 -5.41 -15.60
C ASN A 96 -9.16 -6.00 -16.44
N ALA A 97 -8.56 -7.11 -15.97
CA ALA A 97 -7.56 -7.86 -16.72
C ALA A 97 -8.21 -8.65 -17.87
N ASN A 98 -7.49 -8.80 -18.97
CA ASN A 98 -7.91 -9.60 -20.12
C ASN A 98 -7.17 -10.95 -20.18
N ASP A 99 -7.36 -11.71 -21.26
CA ASP A 99 -6.77 -13.05 -21.44
C ASP A 99 -5.24 -13.02 -21.67
N ASP A 100 -4.71 -11.87 -22.06
CA ASP A 100 -3.27 -11.65 -22.23
C ASP A 100 -2.57 -11.23 -20.95
N ASP A 101 -3.30 -11.07 -19.84
CA ASP A 101 -2.74 -10.70 -18.56
C ASP A 101 -2.47 -11.91 -17.68
N VAL A 102 -1.29 -11.93 -17.09
CA VAL A 102 -0.81 -12.94 -16.14
C VAL A 102 -1.01 -12.43 -14.72
N LEU A 103 -1.64 -13.22 -13.87
CA LEU A 103 -1.78 -12.96 -12.44
C LEU A 103 -0.80 -13.81 -11.63
N ILE A 104 -0.02 -13.15 -10.77
CA ILE A 104 0.83 -13.81 -9.77
C ILE A 104 0.44 -13.30 -8.38
N THR A 105 0.16 -14.23 -7.45
CA THR A 105 -0.04 -13.93 -6.04
C THR A 105 1.09 -14.55 -5.22
N THR A 106 1.89 -13.72 -4.53
CA THR A 106 3.05 -14.20 -3.77
C THR A 106 3.45 -13.25 -2.65
N GLY A 107 4.23 -13.73 -1.70
CA GLY A 107 4.70 -12.94 -0.57
C GLY A 107 3.55 -12.39 0.28
N SER A 108 3.77 -11.26 0.94
CA SER A 108 2.79 -10.63 1.83
C SER A 108 2.35 -9.21 1.41
N GLY A 109 2.78 -8.73 0.25
CA GLY A 109 2.44 -7.40 -0.24
C GLY A 109 3.21 -7.01 -1.49
N MET A 110 2.99 -5.77 -1.95
CA MET A 110 3.54 -5.19 -3.17
C MET A 110 5.07 -5.32 -3.26
N THR A 111 5.80 -5.10 -2.17
CA THR A 111 7.27 -5.18 -2.16
C THR A 111 7.78 -6.53 -2.66
N GLY A 112 7.17 -7.63 -2.23
CA GLY A 112 7.54 -8.98 -2.68
C GLY A 112 7.29 -9.18 -4.17
N VAL A 113 6.13 -8.73 -4.66
CA VAL A 113 5.74 -8.96 -6.05
C VAL A 113 6.50 -8.07 -7.04
N VAL A 114 6.80 -6.80 -6.69
CA VAL A 114 7.61 -5.95 -7.58
C VAL A 114 9.04 -6.48 -7.71
N ASN A 115 9.63 -6.98 -6.61
CA ASN A 115 10.94 -7.60 -6.67
C ASN A 115 10.94 -8.90 -7.49
N LYS A 116 9.89 -9.73 -7.39
CA LYS A 116 9.68 -10.89 -8.25
C LYS A 116 9.56 -10.47 -9.72
N PHE A 117 8.76 -9.45 -10.00
CA PHE A 117 8.55 -8.94 -11.36
C PHE A 117 9.86 -8.43 -11.98
N GLN A 118 10.68 -7.71 -11.23
CA GLN A 118 12.00 -7.25 -11.68
C GLN A 118 12.94 -8.42 -12.03
N ARG A 119 12.86 -9.57 -11.31
CA ARG A 119 13.59 -10.79 -11.66
C ARG A 119 13.02 -11.46 -12.91
N ILE A 120 11.69 -11.53 -13.05
CA ILE A 120 11.02 -12.04 -14.26
C ILE A 120 11.42 -11.22 -15.48
N LEU A 121 11.53 -9.91 -15.35
CA LEU A 121 12.00 -9.01 -16.41
C LEU A 121 13.51 -9.12 -16.70
N GLY A 122 14.26 -9.94 -15.93
CA GLY A 122 15.70 -10.09 -16.07
C GLY A 122 16.52 -8.88 -15.65
N LEU A 123 15.97 -8.01 -14.78
CA LEU A 123 16.61 -6.76 -14.40
C LEU A 123 17.44 -6.85 -13.11
N LYS A 124 17.42 -7.99 -12.43
CA LYS A 124 18.20 -8.20 -11.18
C LYS A 124 19.41 -9.06 -11.42
N VAL A 125 20.55 -8.58 -10.99
CA VAL A 125 21.80 -9.32 -10.90
C VAL A 125 22.11 -9.54 -9.42
N SER A 126 22.60 -10.74 -9.06
CA SER A 126 23.05 -11.02 -7.70
C SER A 126 24.16 -10.04 -7.32
N GLU A 127 24.10 -9.49 -6.09
CA GLU A 127 25.13 -8.57 -5.59
C GLU A 127 26.54 -9.12 -5.72
N ASN A 128 26.73 -10.41 -5.44
CA ASN A 128 28.03 -11.08 -5.57
C ASN A 128 28.52 -11.21 -7.03
N LEU A 129 27.68 -11.00 -8.02
CA LEU A 129 28.02 -11.05 -9.45
C LEU A 129 28.03 -9.67 -10.10
N LYS A 130 27.63 -8.62 -9.39
CA LYS A 130 27.44 -7.26 -9.94
C LYS A 130 28.75 -6.75 -10.56
N ASP A 131 29.89 -6.91 -9.89
CA ASP A 131 31.20 -6.47 -10.35
C ASP A 131 31.79 -7.36 -11.47
N HIS A 132 31.21 -8.54 -11.69
CA HIS A 132 31.62 -9.48 -12.73
C HIS A 132 30.68 -9.50 -13.93
N THR A 133 29.66 -8.65 -13.93
CA THR A 133 28.64 -8.62 -14.98
C THR A 133 28.71 -7.28 -15.73
N THR A 134 28.97 -7.34 -17.04
CA THR A 134 28.91 -6.18 -17.92
C THR A 134 27.61 -6.20 -18.69
N ILE A 135 26.76 -5.18 -18.49
CA ILE A 135 25.49 -5.04 -19.20
C ILE A 135 25.69 -4.05 -20.37
N PRO A 136 25.46 -4.47 -21.62
CA PRO A 136 25.48 -3.55 -22.76
C PRO A 136 24.49 -2.41 -22.55
N GLU A 137 24.91 -1.18 -22.87
CA GLU A 137 24.09 0.02 -22.69
C GLU A 137 22.73 -0.08 -23.39
N ALA A 138 22.70 -0.72 -24.56
CA ALA A 138 21.46 -0.94 -25.31
C ALA A 138 20.43 -1.83 -24.60
N LEU A 139 20.85 -2.63 -23.62
CA LEU A 139 19.99 -3.50 -22.82
C LEU A 139 19.63 -2.92 -21.46
N LYS A 140 20.25 -1.81 -21.06
CA LYS A 140 19.93 -1.11 -19.82
C LYS A 140 18.64 -0.32 -19.97
N PRO A 141 17.60 -0.62 -19.20
CA PRO A 141 16.40 0.22 -19.18
C PRO A 141 16.69 1.58 -18.54
N ILE A 142 15.90 2.59 -18.94
CA ILE A 142 15.64 3.76 -18.10
C ILE A 142 14.30 3.55 -17.42
N VAL A 143 14.25 3.74 -16.10
CA VAL A 143 13.02 3.68 -15.29
C VAL A 143 12.72 5.07 -14.76
N PHE A 144 11.57 5.60 -15.13
CA PHE A 144 11.06 6.86 -14.60
C PHE A 144 10.16 6.55 -13.41
N VAL A 145 10.37 7.25 -12.30
CA VAL A 145 9.53 7.17 -11.09
C VAL A 145 9.06 8.56 -10.71
N SER A 146 7.90 8.67 -10.06
CA SER A 146 7.47 9.98 -9.55
C SER A 146 8.24 10.34 -8.27
N HIS A 147 8.18 11.61 -7.90
CA HIS A 147 8.71 12.08 -6.62
C HIS A 147 7.91 11.57 -5.40
N MET A 148 6.70 11.02 -5.62
CA MET A 148 5.76 10.58 -4.59
C MET A 148 5.86 9.08 -4.25
N GLU A 149 6.86 8.36 -4.77
CA GLU A 149 6.92 6.91 -4.64
C GLU A 149 7.15 6.45 -3.19
N HIS A 150 6.48 5.36 -2.86
CA HIS A 150 6.87 4.53 -1.72
C HIS A 150 8.25 3.90 -1.98
N HIS A 151 9.05 3.71 -0.92
CA HIS A 151 10.38 3.09 -1.03
C HIS A 151 10.37 1.79 -1.86
N SER A 152 9.32 0.97 -1.74
CA SER A 152 9.22 -0.28 -2.50
C SER A 152 9.17 -0.08 -4.01
N ASN A 153 8.66 1.04 -4.49
CA ASN A 153 8.59 1.35 -5.92
C ASN A 153 9.74 2.29 -6.38
N GLN A 154 10.60 2.72 -5.50
CA GLN A 154 11.78 3.51 -5.84
C GLN A 154 13.08 2.72 -5.57
N THR A 155 13.33 2.32 -4.32
CA THR A 155 14.59 1.66 -3.96
C THR A 155 14.75 0.32 -4.65
N SER A 156 13.66 -0.41 -4.91
CA SER A 156 13.75 -1.68 -5.65
C SER A 156 14.27 -1.52 -7.07
N TRP A 157 13.94 -0.41 -7.75
CA TRP A 157 14.45 -0.09 -9.08
C TRP A 157 15.92 0.35 -9.05
N LEU A 158 16.33 1.11 -8.03
CA LEU A 158 17.73 1.49 -7.82
C LEU A 158 18.66 0.28 -7.64
N GLU A 159 18.10 -0.85 -7.18
CA GLU A 159 18.82 -2.12 -7.01
C GLU A 159 18.62 -3.08 -8.21
N THR A 160 18.38 -2.53 -9.39
CA THR A 160 18.37 -3.26 -10.67
C THR A 160 19.52 -2.82 -11.56
N ILE A 161 19.59 -3.37 -12.78
CA ILE A 161 20.54 -2.90 -13.83
C ILE A 161 20.08 -1.62 -14.50
N ALA A 162 18.87 -1.14 -14.23
CA ALA A 162 18.30 0.05 -14.83
C ALA A 162 18.92 1.34 -14.28
N ASP A 163 18.98 2.37 -15.10
CA ASP A 163 19.11 3.73 -14.60
C ASP A 163 17.72 4.23 -14.14
N VAL A 164 17.68 5.01 -13.08
CA VAL A 164 16.43 5.52 -12.49
C VAL A 164 16.44 7.04 -12.50
N GLU A 165 15.41 7.65 -13.06
CA GLU A 165 15.21 9.10 -13.05
C GLU A 165 13.90 9.45 -12.35
N VAL A 166 13.97 10.38 -11.40
CA VAL A 166 12.79 10.92 -10.72
C VAL A 166 12.20 12.02 -11.60
N VAL A 167 10.96 11.87 -12.00
CA VAL A 167 10.24 12.89 -12.79
C VAL A 167 9.98 14.11 -11.91
N PRO A 168 10.38 15.32 -12.34
CA PRO A 168 10.09 16.54 -11.61
C PRO A 168 8.58 16.79 -11.49
N CYS A 169 8.17 17.40 -10.38
CA CYS A 169 6.80 17.88 -10.21
C CYS A 169 6.63 19.30 -10.79
N ASN A 170 5.39 19.72 -10.95
CA ASN A 170 5.06 21.12 -11.22
C ASN A 170 5.13 21.99 -9.96
N ASP A 171 4.86 23.28 -10.09
CA ASP A 171 4.86 24.26 -8.98
C ASP A 171 3.81 23.96 -7.90
N GLU A 172 2.83 23.14 -8.22
CA GLU A 172 1.80 22.69 -7.28
C GLU A 172 2.22 21.40 -6.52
N GLY A 173 3.35 20.80 -6.88
CA GLY A 173 3.85 19.57 -6.30
C GLY A 173 3.19 18.31 -6.85
N LEU A 174 2.55 18.39 -8.02
CA LEU A 174 1.92 17.27 -8.72
C LEU A 174 2.85 16.71 -9.80
N LEU A 175 2.64 15.44 -10.17
CA LEU A 175 3.31 14.85 -11.32
C LEU A 175 2.95 15.66 -12.58
N CYS A 176 3.99 16.07 -13.33
CA CYS A 176 3.86 16.95 -14.49
C CYS A 176 4.13 16.16 -15.77
N LEU A 177 3.14 16.06 -16.65
CA LEU A 177 3.28 15.33 -17.93
C LEU A 177 4.31 15.99 -18.85
N GLU A 178 4.39 17.33 -18.88
CA GLU A 178 5.35 18.07 -19.67
C GLU A 178 6.79 17.83 -19.22
N GLU A 179 7.02 17.78 -17.90
CA GLU A 179 8.34 17.43 -17.36
C GLU A 179 8.66 15.95 -17.59
N PHE A 180 7.66 15.08 -17.51
CA PHE A 180 7.85 13.67 -17.85
C PHE A 180 8.23 13.47 -19.31
N GLU A 181 7.58 14.17 -20.24
CA GLU A 181 7.94 14.12 -21.66
C GLU A 181 9.38 14.59 -21.90
N LYS A 182 9.84 15.65 -21.24
CA LYS A 182 11.23 16.10 -21.30
C LYS A 182 12.19 15.02 -20.80
N CYS A 183 11.85 14.31 -19.73
CA CYS A 183 12.65 13.18 -19.25
C CYS A 183 12.71 12.06 -20.30
N ILE A 184 11.60 11.72 -20.94
CA ILE A 184 11.56 10.71 -22.00
C ILE A 184 12.45 11.12 -23.18
N LEU A 185 12.35 12.37 -23.63
CA LEU A 185 13.14 12.89 -24.77
C LEU A 185 14.64 12.91 -24.46
N LYS A 186 15.04 13.23 -23.24
CA LYS A 186 16.44 13.14 -22.78
C LYS A 186 16.99 11.72 -22.93
N HIS A 187 16.16 10.71 -22.75
CA HIS A 187 16.51 9.30 -22.84
C HIS A 187 15.96 8.60 -24.10
N GLN A 188 15.66 9.35 -25.16
CA GLN A 188 15.10 8.77 -26.39
C GLN A 188 15.99 7.70 -27.03
N HIS A 189 17.31 7.74 -26.78
CA HIS A 189 18.28 6.76 -27.26
C HIS A 189 18.17 5.40 -26.57
N ARG A 190 17.46 5.30 -25.43
CA ARG A 190 17.25 4.04 -24.71
C ARG A 190 16.19 3.19 -25.41
N ASN A 191 16.51 1.92 -25.64
CA ASN A 191 15.57 0.97 -26.27
C ASN A 191 14.45 0.56 -25.31
N ILE A 192 14.71 0.49 -24.00
CA ILE A 192 13.76 0.06 -22.99
C ILE A 192 13.49 1.25 -22.08
N LYS A 193 12.26 1.73 -22.12
CA LYS A 193 11.74 2.82 -21.30
C LYS A 193 10.60 2.28 -20.44
N ILE A 194 10.69 2.48 -19.15
CA ILE A 194 9.67 2.03 -18.19
C ILE A 194 9.29 3.24 -17.33
N VAL A 195 8.02 3.49 -17.14
CA VAL A 195 7.55 4.34 -16.07
C VAL A 195 6.94 3.45 -14.99
N SER A 196 7.37 3.61 -13.73
CA SER A 196 6.82 2.88 -12.58
C SER A 196 6.39 3.89 -11.51
N ILE A 197 5.11 4.13 -11.42
CA ILE A 197 4.55 5.20 -10.57
C ILE A 197 3.47 4.70 -9.62
N THR A 198 3.36 5.40 -8.49
CA THR A 198 2.21 5.18 -7.60
C THR A 198 0.94 5.78 -8.18
N SER A 199 -0.17 5.07 -8.06
CA SER A 199 -1.50 5.60 -8.39
C SER A 199 -1.98 6.66 -7.41
N CYS A 200 -1.46 6.61 -6.17
CA CYS A 200 -1.81 7.53 -5.11
C CYS A 200 -0.73 7.56 -4.03
N SER A 201 -0.37 8.74 -3.57
CA SER A 201 0.60 8.91 -2.50
C SER A 201 0.10 8.36 -1.17
N ASN A 202 0.88 7.48 -0.54
CA ASN A 202 0.62 6.99 0.82
C ASN A 202 0.89 8.02 1.93
N VAL A 203 1.39 9.19 1.57
CA VAL A 203 1.65 10.32 2.48
C VAL A 203 0.49 11.30 2.47
N THR A 204 0.08 11.72 1.28
CA THR A 204 -0.89 12.81 1.11
C THR A 204 -2.27 12.35 0.63
N GLY A 205 -2.39 11.12 0.12
CA GLY A 205 -3.63 10.66 -0.51
C GLY A 205 -3.92 11.25 -1.88
N ILE A 206 -2.99 12.04 -2.43
CA ILE A 206 -3.13 12.64 -3.76
C ILE A 206 -2.96 11.56 -4.83
N GLU A 207 -3.92 11.48 -5.74
CA GLU A 207 -3.90 10.57 -6.88
C GLU A 207 -3.03 11.11 -8.00
N THR A 208 -2.43 10.20 -8.80
CA THR A 208 -1.66 10.56 -10.01
C THR A 208 -2.47 10.29 -11.28
N PRO A 209 -2.22 11.00 -12.37
CA PRO A 209 -2.89 10.77 -13.65
C PRO A 209 -2.23 9.60 -14.40
N TYR A 210 -2.23 8.39 -13.79
CA TYR A 210 -1.47 7.24 -14.30
C TYR A 210 -1.90 6.76 -15.69
N HIS A 211 -3.15 6.96 -16.10
CA HIS A 211 -3.61 6.63 -17.45
C HIS A 211 -3.05 7.61 -18.50
N ASP A 212 -3.01 8.91 -18.18
CA ASP A 212 -2.37 9.90 -19.07
C ASP A 212 -0.86 9.64 -19.17
N VAL A 213 -0.23 9.24 -18.06
CA VAL A 213 1.19 8.82 -18.03
C VAL A 213 1.41 7.59 -18.92
N ALA A 214 0.51 6.60 -18.86
CA ALA A 214 0.55 5.42 -19.70
C ALA A 214 0.47 5.80 -21.19
N LYS A 215 -0.52 6.60 -21.55
CA LYS A 215 -0.70 7.10 -22.92
C LYS A 215 0.55 7.82 -23.44
N LEU A 216 1.15 8.67 -22.61
CA LEU A 216 2.35 9.40 -22.99
C LEU A 216 3.53 8.46 -23.21
N ILE A 217 3.84 7.57 -22.28
CA ILE A 217 5.01 6.67 -22.41
C ILE A 217 4.84 5.69 -23.58
N HIS A 218 3.61 5.21 -23.85
CA HIS A 218 3.32 4.35 -24.98
C HIS A 218 3.58 5.04 -26.32
N SER A 219 3.35 6.35 -26.43
CA SER A 219 3.67 7.11 -27.66
C SER A 219 5.17 7.13 -27.97
N TYR A 220 6.01 6.80 -26.99
CA TYR A 220 7.46 6.65 -27.09
C TYR A 220 7.92 5.18 -27.02
N ASN A 221 7.02 4.21 -27.26
CA ASN A 221 7.26 2.77 -27.18
C ASN A 221 7.82 2.32 -25.81
N GLY A 222 7.39 2.94 -24.74
CA GLY A 222 7.73 2.54 -23.38
C GLY A 222 6.62 1.75 -22.71
N LEU A 223 6.83 1.36 -21.44
CA LEU A 223 5.95 0.54 -20.63
C LEU A 223 5.49 1.31 -19.39
N CYS A 224 4.24 1.10 -18.98
CA CYS A 224 3.67 1.72 -17.78
C CYS A 224 3.34 0.68 -16.72
N PHE A 225 3.98 0.79 -15.55
CA PHE A 225 3.73 -0.01 -14.36
C PHE A 225 3.15 0.87 -13.25
N VAL A 226 2.08 0.42 -12.58
CA VAL A 226 1.40 1.24 -11.58
C VAL A 226 1.29 0.52 -10.24
N ASP A 227 1.75 1.21 -9.18
CA ASP A 227 1.61 0.80 -7.80
C ASP A 227 0.28 1.27 -7.22
N PHE A 228 -0.66 0.34 -7.06
CA PHE A 228 -1.96 0.57 -6.44
C PHE A 228 -1.99 0.25 -4.95
N ALA A 229 -0.87 0.00 -4.30
CA ALA A 229 -0.85 -0.46 -2.91
C ALA A 229 -1.57 0.48 -1.94
N CYS A 230 -1.57 1.78 -2.20
CA CYS A 230 -2.24 2.77 -1.35
C CYS A 230 -3.74 2.83 -1.58
N CYS A 231 -4.16 2.93 -2.84
CA CYS A 231 -5.55 3.29 -3.19
C CYS A 231 -6.42 2.11 -3.60
N ALA A 232 -5.85 0.93 -3.94
CA ALA A 232 -6.65 -0.22 -4.36
C ALA A 232 -7.85 -0.57 -3.45
N PRO A 233 -7.79 -0.37 -2.11
CA PRO A 233 -8.97 -0.57 -1.26
C PRO A 233 -10.13 0.39 -1.51
N TYR A 234 -9.89 1.53 -2.16
CA TYR A 234 -10.82 2.68 -2.19
C TYR A 234 -11.28 3.07 -3.58
N VAL A 235 -10.50 2.77 -4.63
CA VAL A 235 -10.76 3.19 -6.02
C VAL A 235 -10.99 2.00 -6.94
N ASP A 236 -11.60 2.22 -8.09
CA ASP A 236 -11.63 1.24 -9.17
C ASP A 236 -10.23 1.09 -9.76
N VAL A 237 -9.83 -0.15 -10.07
CA VAL A 237 -8.57 -0.47 -10.75
C VAL A 237 -8.92 -0.96 -12.14
N ASN A 238 -8.43 -0.29 -13.16
CA ASN A 238 -8.75 -0.59 -14.56
C ASN A 238 -7.47 -0.68 -15.40
N MET A 239 -7.06 -1.91 -15.75
CA MET A 239 -5.89 -2.12 -16.60
C MET A 239 -6.15 -1.81 -18.06
N HIS A 240 -7.40 -1.93 -18.51
CA HIS A 240 -7.79 -1.76 -19.91
C HIS A 240 -8.98 -0.79 -20.00
N PRO A 241 -8.73 0.54 -19.94
CA PRO A 241 -9.76 1.54 -20.15
C PRO A 241 -10.27 1.56 -21.59
N GLU A 242 -11.30 2.37 -21.87
CA GLU A 242 -11.88 2.49 -23.22
C GLU A 242 -10.87 3.05 -24.27
N ASP A 243 -10.00 3.98 -23.86
CA ASP A 243 -8.90 4.43 -24.69
C ASP A 243 -7.75 3.39 -24.64
N GLU A 244 -7.60 2.64 -25.73
CA GLU A 244 -6.58 1.59 -25.83
C GLU A 244 -5.13 2.11 -25.64
N ALA A 245 -4.87 3.39 -25.79
CA ALA A 245 -3.54 3.96 -25.53
C ALA A 245 -3.24 4.12 -24.03
N GLU A 246 -4.25 4.04 -23.17
CA GLU A 246 -4.17 4.25 -21.73
C GLU A 246 -4.06 2.96 -20.92
N TYR A 247 -3.88 1.80 -21.58
CA TYR A 247 -3.73 0.51 -20.88
C TYR A 247 -2.51 0.51 -19.94
N LEU A 248 -2.53 -0.38 -18.94
CA LEU A 248 -1.42 -0.55 -18.02
C LEU A 248 -0.71 -1.87 -18.29
N ASP A 249 0.60 -1.83 -18.51
CA ASP A 249 1.40 -3.03 -18.78
C ASP A 249 1.57 -3.94 -17.57
N ALA A 250 1.61 -3.35 -16.37
CA ALA A 250 1.61 -4.07 -15.11
C ALA A 250 1.02 -3.24 -13.98
N ILE A 251 0.39 -3.93 -13.04
CA ILE A 251 -0.04 -3.36 -11.78
C ILE A 251 0.37 -4.25 -10.62
N PHE A 252 0.58 -3.63 -9.47
CA PHE A 252 0.86 -4.35 -8.23
C PHE A 252 0.21 -3.67 -7.04
N PHE A 253 -0.26 -4.46 -6.09
CA PHE A 253 -0.86 -3.94 -4.88
C PHE A 253 -0.77 -4.90 -3.69
N SER A 254 -1.15 -4.39 -2.52
CA SER A 254 -1.05 -5.05 -1.22
C SER A 254 -2.45 -5.29 -0.64
N PRO A 255 -3.09 -6.44 -0.89
CA PRO A 255 -4.45 -6.70 -0.42
C PRO A 255 -4.61 -6.69 1.10
N HIS A 256 -3.52 -6.85 1.89
CA HIS A 256 -3.58 -6.71 3.34
C HIS A 256 -4.07 -5.32 3.80
N LYS A 257 -4.11 -4.32 2.91
CA LYS A 257 -4.64 -2.98 3.20
C LYS A 257 -6.15 -2.87 3.04
N PHE A 258 -6.79 -3.85 2.40
CA PHE A 258 -8.25 -3.92 2.34
C PHE A 258 -8.84 -4.30 3.70
N LEU A 259 -10.07 -3.89 3.95
CA LEU A 259 -10.85 -4.46 5.06
C LEU A 259 -11.02 -5.97 4.82
N GLY A 260 -10.67 -6.79 5.82
CA GLY A 260 -10.63 -8.25 5.73
C GLY A 260 -9.40 -8.81 5.03
N GLY A 261 -8.48 -7.95 4.57
CA GLY A 261 -7.28 -8.34 3.81
C GLY A 261 -6.04 -8.79 4.59
N PRO A 262 -5.82 -8.41 5.87
CA PRO A 262 -4.62 -8.86 6.59
C PRO A 262 -4.42 -10.37 6.55
N GLY A 263 -3.19 -10.81 6.25
CA GLY A 263 -2.85 -12.22 6.01
C GLY A 263 -2.91 -12.67 4.54
N SER A 264 -3.22 -11.76 3.60
CA SER A 264 -3.24 -12.03 2.16
C SER A 264 -1.85 -11.98 1.53
N SER A 265 -1.71 -12.56 0.34
CA SER A 265 -0.54 -12.40 -0.52
C SER A 265 -0.55 -11.03 -1.22
N GLY A 266 0.62 -10.62 -1.74
CA GLY A 266 0.72 -9.52 -2.70
C GLY A 266 0.18 -9.93 -4.07
N VAL A 267 -0.26 -8.97 -4.86
CA VAL A 267 -0.81 -9.17 -6.22
C VAL A 267 0.03 -8.43 -7.24
N LEU A 268 0.37 -9.15 -8.30
CA LEU A 268 0.96 -8.65 -9.53
C LEU A 268 0.10 -9.11 -10.71
N VAL A 269 -0.31 -8.19 -11.58
CA VAL A 269 -0.92 -8.52 -12.86
C VAL A 269 -0.14 -7.78 -13.94
N PHE A 270 0.24 -8.48 -15.00
CA PHE A 270 1.06 -7.91 -16.07
C PHE A 270 0.76 -8.55 -17.42
N ASN A 271 1.00 -7.81 -18.49
CA ASN A 271 0.81 -8.32 -19.83
C ASN A 271 1.79 -9.45 -20.15
N LYS A 272 1.28 -10.58 -20.64
CA LYS A 272 2.03 -11.81 -20.96
C LYS A 272 3.20 -11.57 -21.92
N SER A 273 3.10 -10.56 -22.79
CA SER A 273 4.18 -10.21 -23.72
C SER A 273 5.49 -9.81 -23.04
N LEU A 274 5.43 -9.41 -21.77
CA LEU A 274 6.61 -9.07 -20.96
C LEU A 274 7.34 -10.32 -20.40
N TYR A 275 6.70 -11.48 -20.41
CA TYR A 275 7.30 -12.72 -19.93
C TYR A 275 8.11 -13.40 -21.05
N LYS A 276 9.43 -13.40 -20.90
CA LYS A 276 10.36 -13.98 -21.89
C LYS A 276 11.11 -15.22 -21.37
N ASN A 277 10.88 -15.60 -20.10
CA ASN A 277 11.63 -16.64 -19.44
C ASN A 277 11.14 -18.04 -19.85
N THR A 278 12.06 -18.96 -20.04
CA THR A 278 11.77 -20.40 -20.16
C THR A 278 11.82 -21.10 -18.80
N VAL A 279 12.56 -20.53 -17.84
CA VAL A 279 12.69 -21.02 -16.45
C VAL A 279 11.94 -20.05 -15.53
N PRO A 280 11.09 -20.54 -14.61
CA PRO A 280 10.40 -19.69 -13.67
C PRO A 280 11.34 -19.01 -12.68
N ASP A 281 10.90 -17.90 -12.08
CA ASP A 281 11.65 -17.21 -11.02
C ASP A 281 11.89 -18.09 -9.80
N ASN A 282 10.95 -18.99 -9.48
CA ASN A 282 11.07 -19.97 -8.39
C ASN A 282 10.82 -21.39 -8.90
N PRO A 283 11.83 -22.06 -9.49
CA PRO A 283 11.70 -23.46 -9.91
C PRO A 283 11.39 -24.39 -8.73
N GLY A 284 10.46 -25.32 -8.90
CA GLY A 284 10.09 -26.25 -7.85
C GLY A 284 8.93 -27.16 -8.21
N GLY A 285 8.39 -27.87 -7.23
CA GLY A 285 7.20 -28.69 -7.40
C GLY A 285 6.02 -27.85 -7.92
N GLY A 286 5.19 -28.42 -8.77
CA GLY A 286 4.06 -27.71 -9.40
C GLY A 286 4.42 -26.89 -10.65
N THR A 287 5.68 -26.61 -10.92
CA THR A 287 6.13 -25.82 -12.08
C THR A 287 6.59 -26.68 -13.26
N VAL A 288 6.90 -27.95 -13.01
CA VAL A 288 7.46 -28.88 -13.98
C VAL A 288 6.40 -29.83 -14.52
N SER A 289 6.39 -30.04 -15.83
CA SER A 289 5.57 -31.05 -16.51
C SER A 289 6.25 -32.42 -16.51
N TYR A 290 7.58 -32.43 -16.46
CA TYR A 290 8.39 -33.67 -16.48
C TYR A 290 9.74 -33.46 -15.81
N THR A 291 10.23 -34.52 -15.12
CA THR A 291 11.60 -34.63 -14.60
C THR A 291 12.07 -36.09 -14.65
N ASN A 292 13.40 -36.31 -14.79
CA ASN A 292 14.00 -37.61 -14.71
C ASN A 292 15.33 -37.61 -13.92
N PRO A 293 15.87 -38.78 -13.54
CA PRO A 293 17.12 -38.86 -12.76
C PRO A 293 18.39 -38.52 -13.55
N TRP A 294 18.28 -38.33 -14.86
CA TRP A 294 19.42 -37.99 -15.72
C TRP A 294 19.58 -36.50 -15.95
N GLY A 295 18.78 -35.66 -15.28
CA GLY A 295 18.90 -34.20 -15.28
C GLY A 295 18.00 -33.49 -16.30
N GLU A 296 17.17 -34.22 -17.03
CA GLU A 296 16.17 -33.62 -17.92
C GLU A 296 14.95 -33.19 -17.15
N HIS A 297 14.42 -32.01 -17.51
CA HIS A 297 13.18 -31.47 -16.96
C HIS A 297 12.55 -30.45 -17.93
N ASP A 298 11.24 -30.39 -17.90
CA ASP A 298 10.45 -29.43 -18.68
C ASP A 298 9.48 -28.71 -17.76
N TYR A 299 9.26 -27.42 -18.01
CA TYR A 299 8.29 -26.59 -17.29
C TYR A 299 6.96 -26.52 -18.03
N PHE A 300 5.88 -26.21 -17.32
CA PHE A 300 4.60 -25.95 -17.95
C PHE A 300 4.66 -24.73 -18.88
N ASP A 301 3.90 -24.74 -19.99
CA ASP A 301 3.80 -23.65 -20.93
C ASP A 301 2.98 -22.48 -20.38
N ASP A 302 1.96 -22.77 -19.59
CA ASP A 302 1.16 -21.74 -18.93
C ASP A 302 2.00 -20.99 -17.90
N VAL A 303 2.10 -19.65 -18.08
CA VAL A 303 2.95 -18.78 -17.27
C VAL A 303 2.48 -18.75 -15.81
N GLU A 304 1.16 -18.73 -15.57
CA GLU A 304 0.63 -18.69 -14.21
C GLU A 304 0.94 -19.97 -13.43
N THR A 305 0.82 -21.11 -14.07
CA THR A 305 1.21 -22.41 -13.49
C THR A 305 2.73 -22.50 -13.31
N ARG A 306 3.50 -22.05 -14.29
CA ARG A 306 4.96 -22.06 -14.24
C ARG A 306 5.52 -21.22 -13.11
N GLU A 307 4.90 -20.06 -12.80
CA GLU A 307 5.34 -19.15 -11.75
C GLU A 307 4.75 -19.46 -10.36
N ASP A 308 3.91 -20.50 -10.24
CA ASP A 308 3.24 -20.90 -9.00
C ASP A 308 4.01 -22.06 -8.30
N GLY A 309 5.31 -21.88 -8.11
CA GLY A 309 6.23 -22.89 -7.58
C GLY A 309 6.02 -23.23 -6.10
N GLY A 310 5.92 -24.51 -5.81
CA GLY A 310 5.64 -25.06 -4.48
C GLY A 310 4.14 -25.11 -4.21
N THR A 311 3.76 -25.21 -2.93
CA THR A 311 2.35 -25.04 -2.54
C THR A 311 2.02 -23.54 -2.55
N PRO A 312 1.09 -23.10 -3.40
CA PRO A 312 0.73 -21.69 -3.45
C PRO A 312 0.03 -21.23 -2.17
N GLY A 313 0.07 -19.93 -1.92
CA GLY A 313 -0.69 -19.32 -0.84
C GLY A 313 -2.19 -19.30 -1.13
N PHE A 314 -2.83 -20.47 -1.24
CA PHE A 314 -4.21 -20.59 -1.70
C PHE A 314 -5.21 -19.93 -0.75
N LEU A 315 -5.07 -20.11 0.58
CA LEU A 315 -5.93 -19.42 1.55
C LEU A 315 -5.70 -17.90 1.54
N GLN A 316 -4.46 -17.48 1.35
CA GLN A 316 -4.09 -16.07 1.22
C GLN A 316 -4.72 -15.46 -0.04
N THR A 317 -4.75 -16.19 -1.15
CA THR A 317 -5.37 -15.76 -2.41
C THR A 317 -6.90 -15.77 -2.32
N ILE A 318 -7.51 -16.76 -1.67
CA ILE A 318 -8.95 -16.79 -1.37
C ILE A 318 -9.34 -15.56 -0.52
N ARG A 319 -8.52 -15.21 0.49
CA ARG A 319 -8.72 -14.00 1.30
C ARG A 319 -8.71 -12.73 0.45
N ILE A 320 -7.83 -12.63 -0.55
CA ILE A 320 -7.83 -11.49 -1.50
C ILE A 320 -9.19 -11.38 -2.17
N ALA A 321 -9.68 -12.46 -2.75
CA ALA A 321 -10.96 -12.48 -3.45
C ALA A 321 -12.13 -12.07 -2.53
N LEU A 322 -12.17 -12.56 -1.30
CA LEU A 322 -13.19 -12.20 -0.32
C LEU A 322 -13.13 -10.73 0.09
N SER A 323 -11.94 -10.17 0.27
CA SER A 323 -11.76 -8.74 0.61
C SER A 323 -12.11 -7.82 -0.57
N ILE A 324 -11.83 -8.24 -1.81
CA ILE A 324 -12.26 -7.56 -3.03
C ILE A 324 -13.80 -7.53 -3.12
N GLN A 325 -14.46 -8.66 -2.94
CA GLN A 325 -15.93 -8.73 -2.95
C GLN A 325 -16.55 -7.86 -1.86
N LEU A 326 -15.91 -7.76 -0.68
CA LEU A 326 -16.34 -6.85 0.38
C LEU A 326 -16.23 -5.39 -0.05
N LYS A 327 -15.12 -4.97 -0.70
CA LYS A 327 -14.97 -3.64 -1.28
C LYS A 327 -16.05 -3.35 -2.33
N GLU A 328 -16.27 -4.28 -3.25
CA GLU A 328 -17.31 -4.15 -4.28
C GLU A 328 -18.71 -3.99 -3.66
N LYS A 329 -18.99 -4.73 -2.57
CA LYS A 329 -20.23 -4.59 -1.81
C LYS A 329 -20.35 -3.23 -1.12
N MET A 330 -19.26 -2.67 -0.60
CA MET A 330 -19.25 -1.30 -0.07
C MET A 330 -19.50 -0.27 -1.17
N GLY A 331 -19.03 -0.52 -2.37
CA GLY A 331 -19.21 0.31 -3.56
C GLY A 331 -18.28 1.52 -3.59
N VAL A 332 -17.40 1.57 -4.59
CA VAL A 332 -16.39 2.64 -4.73
C VAL A 332 -17.01 4.04 -4.74
N LYS A 333 -18.16 4.22 -5.39
CA LYS A 333 -18.88 5.51 -5.39
C LYS A 333 -19.33 5.95 -3.99
N ASN A 334 -19.75 5.01 -3.15
CA ASN A 334 -20.13 5.32 -1.76
C ASN A 334 -18.90 5.59 -0.90
N ILE A 335 -17.82 4.81 -1.11
CA ILE A 335 -16.51 5.04 -0.46
C ILE A 335 -16.05 6.47 -0.74
N LYS A 336 -15.97 6.88 -2.01
CA LYS A 336 -15.52 8.22 -2.41
C LYS A 336 -16.36 9.32 -1.76
N LYS A 337 -17.69 9.22 -1.84
CA LYS A 337 -18.57 10.22 -1.22
C LYS A 337 -18.39 10.31 0.30
N ARG A 338 -18.20 9.17 0.98
CA ARG A 338 -17.96 9.16 2.42
C ARG A 338 -16.60 9.78 2.77
N GLU A 339 -15.57 9.50 1.99
CA GLU A 339 -14.26 10.14 2.15
C GLU A 339 -14.34 11.65 1.95
N GLU A 340 -15.11 12.16 1.00
CA GLU A 340 -15.34 13.60 0.80
C GLU A 340 -15.97 14.25 2.05
N GLU A 341 -16.95 13.59 2.69
CA GLU A 341 -17.54 14.05 3.95
C GLU A 341 -16.50 14.10 5.08
N ILE A 342 -15.71 13.03 5.23
CA ILE A 342 -14.66 12.90 6.25
C ILE A 342 -13.56 13.96 6.04
N ASN A 343 -13.10 14.10 4.79
CA ASN A 343 -12.02 15.01 4.43
C ASN A 343 -12.36 16.45 4.76
N LYS A 344 -13.61 16.86 4.48
CA LYS A 344 -14.07 18.20 4.82
C LYS A 344 -13.91 18.52 6.30
N VAL A 345 -14.33 17.62 7.18
CA VAL A 345 -14.25 17.79 8.64
C VAL A 345 -12.81 17.82 9.14
N LEU A 346 -11.97 16.90 8.65
CA LEU A 346 -10.57 16.80 9.07
C LEU A 346 -9.74 17.98 8.58
N PHE A 347 -9.93 18.43 7.32
CA PHE A 347 -9.26 19.63 6.83
C PHE A 347 -9.64 20.86 7.64
N GLU A 348 -10.95 21.08 7.86
CA GLU A 348 -11.44 22.20 8.65
C GLU A 348 -10.83 22.20 10.07
N THR A 349 -10.70 21.03 10.69
CA THR A 349 -10.08 20.91 12.01
C THR A 349 -8.58 21.22 11.96
N LEU A 350 -7.83 20.56 11.08
CA LEU A 350 -6.38 20.69 11.03
C LEU A 350 -5.90 22.08 10.59
N GLU A 351 -6.62 22.73 9.67
CA GLU A 351 -6.32 24.10 9.21
C GLU A 351 -6.48 25.16 10.31
N ASN A 352 -7.32 24.86 11.31
CA ASN A 352 -7.58 25.79 12.43
C ASN A 352 -6.68 25.52 13.65
N LEU A 353 -5.86 24.48 13.65
CA LEU A 353 -4.94 24.21 14.75
C LEU A 353 -3.72 25.13 14.70
N PRO A 354 -3.39 25.83 15.81
CA PRO A 354 -2.15 26.59 15.88
C PRO A 354 -0.92 25.69 15.83
N ASP A 355 0.17 26.18 15.25
CA ASP A 355 1.45 25.47 15.14
C ASP A 355 1.41 24.12 14.39
N VAL A 356 0.34 23.83 13.66
CA VAL A 356 0.19 22.63 12.83
C VAL A 356 0.34 22.97 11.34
N LYS A 357 1.12 22.16 10.66
CA LYS A 357 1.31 22.23 9.20
C LYS A 357 0.82 20.94 8.56
N ILE A 358 -0.12 21.05 7.63
CA ILE A 358 -0.59 19.94 6.80
C ILE A 358 0.35 19.81 5.60
N LEU A 359 0.72 18.59 5.24
CA LEU A 359 1.49 18.35 4.02
C LEU A 359 0.58 18.44 2.79
N ALA A 360 1.05 19.17 1.76
CA ALA A 360 0.31 19.47 0.53
C ALA A 360 -1.13 20.00 0.78
N PRO A 361 -1.32 21.10 1.54
CA PRO A 361 -2.64 21.56 1.99
C PRO A 361 -3.53 22.08 0.87
N ARG A 362 -2.97 22.44 -0.29
CA ARG A 362 -3.72 22.99 -1.43
C ARG A 362 -4.61 21.97 -2.13
N HIS A 363 -4.21 20.67 -2.07
CA HIS A 363 -4.92 19.57 -2.74
C HIS A 363 -5.88 18.92 -1.77
N LYS A 364 -7.14 19.36 -1.77
CA LYS A 364 -8.19 18.83 -0.87
C LYS A 364 -8.90 17.60 -1.44
N GLU A 365 -8.90 17.44 -2.76
CA GLU A 365 -9.35 16.20 -3.40
C GLU A 365 -8.28 15.13 -3.27
N ARG A 366 -8.48 14.23 -2.31
CA ARG A 366 -7.56 13.14 -2.00
C ARG A 366 -8.27 12.03 -1.24
N LEU A 367 -7.66 10.87 -1.14
CA LEU A 367 -8.09 9.86 -0.18
C LEU A 367 -7.99 10.39 1.25
N SER A 368 -8.72 9.79 2.18
CA SER A 368 -8.75 10.19 3.60
C SER A 368 -7.42 9.92 4.32
N ILE A 369 -6.34 10.51 3.81
CA ILE A 369 -4.96 10.42 4.31
C ILE A 369 -4.45 11.82 4.61
N PHE A 370 -4.15 12.08 5.88
CA PHE A 370 -3.68 13.35 6.37
C PHE A 370 -2.32 13.19 7.02
N SER A 371 -1.31 13.82 6.44
CA SER A 371 0.02 13.95 7.04
C SER A 371 0.23 15.37 7.48
N PHE A 372 0.60 15.54 8.75
CA PHE A 372 0.80 16.86 9.36
C PHE A 372 1.88 16.78 10.44
N TYR A 373 2.43 17.93 10.83
CA TYR A 373 3.37 18.02 11.93
C TYR A 373 3.15 19.29 12.76
N PHE A 374 3.56 19.23 14.00
CA PHE A 374 3.63 20.38 14.89
C PHE A 374 5.00 21.01 14.76
N GLU A 375 5.10 22.32 14.52
CA GLU A 375 6.40 22.99 14.26
C GLU A 375 7.40 22.86 15.42
N LYS A 376 6.92 22.77 16.66
CA LYS A 376 7.74 22.76 17.88
C LYS A 376 7.93 21.38 18.51
N TYR A 377 7.19 20.37 18.06
CA TYR A 377 7.15 19.08 18.72
C TYR A 377 7.46 17.93 17.76
N HIS A 378 8.24 16.99 18.23
CA HIS A 378 8.59 15.81 17.45
C HIS A 378 7.34 14.96 17.16
N PHE A 379 7.22 14.49 15.92
CA PHE A 379 6.03 13.74 15.46
C PHE A 379 5.74 12.47 16.29
N ASN A 380 6.77 11.75 16.77
CA ASN A 380 6.56 10.56 17.61
C ASN A 380 6.01 10.91 19.00
N LEU A 381 6.26 12.10 19.54
CA LEU A 381 5.60 12.57 20.75
C LEU A 381 4.11 12.76 20.51
N VAL A 382 3.74 13.38 19.40
CA VAL A 382 2.33 13.58 19.03
C VAL A 382 1.61 12.25 18.86
N VAL A 383 2.23 11.28 18.16
CA VAL A 383 1.69 9.92 18.03
C VAL A 383 1.48 9.27 19.38
N LYS A 384 2.48 9.39 20.26
CA LYS A 384 2.41 8.80 21.62
C LYS A 384 1.30 9.42 22.46
N LEU A 385 1.16 10.74 22.41
CA LEU A 385 0.09 11.45 23.11
C LEU A 385 -1.29 11.09 22.59
N LEU A 386 -1.48 10.98 21.27
CA LEU A 386 -2.73 10.56 20.64
C LEU A 386 -3.10 9.12 21.08
N ASN A 387 -2.13 8.22 21.11
CA ASN A 387 -2.32 6.85 21.58
C ASN A 387 -2.70 6.81 23.06
N ASP A 388 -1.86 7.41 23.92
CA ASP A 388 -1.93 7.19 25.36
C ASP A 388 -3.11 7.94 26.02
N ARG A 389 -3.46 9.13 25.51
CA ARG A 389 -4.54 9.94 26.08
C ARG A 389 -5.91 9.70 25.46
N PHE A 390 -5.93 9.32 24.17
CA PHE A 390 -7.18 9.25 23.40
C PHE A 390 -7.42 7.92 22.70
N GLY A 391 -6.46 6.99 22.73
CA GLY A 391 -6.58 5.71 22.04
C GLY A 391 -6.49 5.81 20.51
N ILE A 392 -6.14 6.98 19.95
CA ILE A 392 -6.07 7.21 18.51
C ILE A 392 -4.75 6.68 17.95
N GLN A 393 -4.85 5.65 17.10
CA GLN A 393 -3.71 4.92 16.55
C GLN A 393 -3.23 5.53 15.23
N THR A 394 -2.28 6.46 15.30
CA THR A 394 -1.65 7.09 14.13
C THR A 394 -0.25 6.54 13.88
N ARG A 395 0.38 6.93 12.78
CA ARG A 395 1.75 6.56 12.46
C ARG A 395 2.66 7.80 12.42
N GLY A 396 3.84 7.70 13.05
CA GLY A 396 4.90 8.71 12.96
C GLY A 396 6.01 8.31 12.00
N GLY A 397 6.69 9.31 11.43
CA GLY A 397 7.85 9.13 10.57
C GLY A 397 7.64 9.55 9.12
N CYS A 398 8.58 9.17 8.23
CA CYS A 398 8.52 9.52 6.80
C CYS A 398 7.60 8.60 5.98
N SER A 399 6.87 7.70 6.59
CA SER A 399 5.89 6.78 5.95
C SER A 399 6.48 5.99 4.77
N CYS A 400 7.78 5.66 4.80
CA CYS A 400 8.51 5.00 3.71
C CYS A 400 8.45 5.76 2.37
N ALA A 401 8.48 7.09 2.41
CA ALA A 401 8.47 7.98 1.25
C ALA A 401 9.52 9.10 1.44
N GLY A 402 10.80 8.71 1.57
CA GLY A 402 11.90 9.62 1.88
C GLY A 402 12.08 10.72 0.83
N THR A 403 12.03 10.38 -0.45
CA THR A 403 12.15 11.35 -1.56
C THR A 403 11.03 12.39 -1.48
N TYR A 404 9.79 11.93 -1.32
CA TYR A 404 8.65 12.83 -1.19
C TYR A 404 8.72 13.68 0.10
N GLY A 405 9.23 13.10 1.18
CA GLY A 405 9.44 13.82 2.42
C GLY A 405 10.44 14.97 2.30
N HIS A 406 11.56 14.78 1.56
CA HIS A 406 12.50 15.85 1.28
C HIS A 406 11.85 16.99 0.50
N PHE A 407 11.05 16.64 -0.51
CA PHE A 407 10.29 17.62 -1.27
C PHE A 407 9.26 18.38 -0.40
N LEU A 408 8.39 17.65 0.34
CA LEU A 408 7.33 18.25 1.16
C LEU A 408 7.83 19.13 2.31
N LEU A 409 9.01 18.82 2.84
CA LEU A 409 9.63 19.56 3.95
C LEU A 409 10.73 20.53 3.47
N ASN A 410 10.90 20.71 2.15
CA ASN A 410 11.92 21.56 1.55
C ASN A 410 13.35 21.27 2.09
N VAL A 411 13.70 19.99 2.21
CA VAL A 411 15.01 19.54 2.67
C VAL A 411 15.99 19.59 1.49
N ASP A 412 16.94 20.49 1.53
CA ASP A 412 18.00 20.58 0.53
C ASP A 412 19.07 19.50 0.70
N GLN A 413 19.98 19.41 -0.27
CA GLN A 413 21.01 18.38 -0.30
C GLN A 413 22.00 18.50 0.88
N GLU A 414 22.36 19.70 1.29
CA GLU A 414 23.28 19.94 2.41
C GLU A 414 22.66 19.47 3.73
N THR A 415 21.43 19.87 3.98
CA THR A 415 20.62 19.42 5.13
C THR A 415 20.42 17.90 5.11
N SER A 416 20.11 17.32 3.95
CA SER A 416 19.95 15.86 3.79
C SER A 416 21.24 15.11 4.14
N ASN A 417 22.41 15.59 3.67
CA ASN A 417 23.69 14.97 3.98
C ASN A 417 24.00 15.03 5.47
N ARG A 418 23.75 16.17 6.12
CA ARG A 418 23.91 16.32 7.58
C ARG A 418 23.02 15.35 8.35
N ILE A 419 21.73 15.26 7.99
CA ILE A 419 20.79 14.32 8.61
C ILE A 419 21.24 12.87 8.43
N LYS A 420 21.73 12.52 7.24
CA LYS A 420 22.28 11.19 6.96
C LYS A 420 23.45 10.86 7.88
N ASP A 421 24.39 11.80 8.04
CA ASP A 421 25.55 11.61 8.91
C ASP A 421 25.14 11.44 10.37
N GLU A 422 24.20 12.24 10.88
CA GLU A 422 23.65 12.09 12.22
C GLU A 422 23.02 10.70 12.44
N ILE A 423 22.22 10.22 11.48
CA ILE A 423 21.59 8.90 11.54
C ILE A 423 22.65 7.79 11.56
N LEU A 424 23.66 7.87 10.73
CA LEU A 424 24.77 6.90 10.70
C LEU A 424 25.54 6.83 12.02
N HIS A 425 25.57 7.93 12.79
CA HIS A 425 26.15 7.98 14.14
C HIS A 425 25.13 7.68 15.26
N GLY A 426 23.94 7.17 14.91
CA GLY A 426 22.92 6.72 15.86
C GLY A 426 22.04 7.83 16.44
N CYS A 427 22.10 9.05 15.88
CA CYS A 427 21.20 10.14 16.28
C CYS A 427 20.07 10.32 15.27
N ASN A 428 18.83 10.02 15.68
CA ASN A 428 17.64 10.13 14.83
C ASN A 428 16.81 11.41 15.09
N THR A 429 17.30 12.33 15.89
CA THR A 429 16.55 13.50 16.36
C THR A 429 16.11 14.43 15.22
N GLN A 430 16.98 14.60 14.20
CA GLN A 430 16.71 15.46 13.04
C GLN A 430 16.07 14.71 11.85
N LYS A 431 15.76 13.43 12.03
CA LYS A 431 15.14 12.63 10.96
C LYS A 431 13.79 13.23 10.55
N PRO A 432 13.59 13.57 9.28
CA PRO A 432 12.34 14.13 8.80
C PRO A 432 11.16 13.18 9.04
N GLY A 433 10.02 13.74 9.44
CA GLY A 433 8.82 12.94 9.64
C GLY A 433 7.61 13.79 10.00
N TRP A 434 6.50 13.14 10.03
CA TRP A 434 5.18 13.71 10.30
C TRP A 434 4.29 12.69 11.02
N VAL A 435 3.14 13.13 11.48
CA VAL A 435 2.05 12.27 11.91
C VAL A 435 1.18 11.98 10.70
N ARG A 436 0.93 10.71 10.40
CA ARG A 436 -0.05 10.31 9.40
C ARG A 436 -1.28 9.74 10.06
N LEU A 437 -2.42 10.36 9.80
CA LEU A 437 -3.75 9.92 10.17
C LEU A 437 -4.48 9.50 8.90
N SER A 438 -4.91 8.26 8.82
CA SER A 438 -5.70 7.75 7.71
C SER A 438 -6.92 7.00 8.23
N VAL A 439 -8.08 7.38 7.73
CA VAL A 439 -9.36 6.84 8.20
C VAL A 439 -10.06 6.04 7.10
N HIS A 440 -10.96 5.17 7.52
CA HIS A 440 -11.73 4.33 6.61
C HIS A 440 -13.19 4.84 6.56
N PRO A 441 -13.92 4.66 5.44
CA PRO A 441 -15.32 5.09 5.30
C PRO A 441 -16.27 4.57 6.39
N THR A 442 -15.89 3.51 7.10
CA THR A 442 -16.65 2.95 8.22
C THR A 442 -16.54 3.75 9.53
N ILE A 443 -15.77 4.84 9.58
CA ILE A 443 -15.71 5.70 10.77
C ILE A 443 -17.06 6.35 11.03
N THR A 444 -17.47 6.42 12.31
CA THR A 444 -18.69 7.13 12.69
C THR A 444 -18.43 8.63 12.82
N THR A 445 -19.48 9.43 12.71
CA THR A 445 -19.41 10.87 12.96
C THR A 445 -19.01 11.17 14.41
N GLU A 446 -19.43 10.35 15.36
CA GLU A 446 -19.02 10.46 16.76
C GLU A 446 -17.51 10.28 16.92
N GLU A 447 -16.92 9.21 16.32
CA GLU A 447 -15.47 8.99 16.38
C GLU A 447 -14.69 10.07 15.62
N LEU A 448 -15.21 10.53 14.49
CA LEU A 448 -14.59 11.62 13.73
C LEU A 448 -14.56 12.91 14.56
N ASN A 449 -15.65 13.27 15.19
CA ASN A 449 -15.73 14.42 16.10
C ASN A 449 -14.82 14.25 17.33
N PHE A 450 -14.72 13.04 17.87
CA PHE A 450 -13.79 12.73 18.94
C PHE A 450 -12.34 12.93 18.51
N ILE A 451 -11.95 12.47 17.32
CA ILE A 451 -10.61 12.72 16.77
C ILE A 451 -10.34 14.23 16.65
N CYS A 452 -11.30 14.97 16.12
CA CYS A 452 -11.17 16.42 15.96
C CYS A 452 -11.03 17.14 17.32
N SER A 453 -11.84 16.79 18.29
CA SER A 453 -11.74 17.36 19.65
C SER A 453 -10.43 16.98 20.35
N SER A 454 -9.96 15.74 20.17
CA SER A 454 -8.69 15.26 20.71
C SER A 454 -7.49 15.99 20.12
N LEU A 455 -7.51 16.30 18.81
CA LEU A 455 -6.48 17.10 18.16
C LEU A 455 -6.43 18.53 18.70
N ASN A 456 -7.61 19.16 18.93
CA ASN A 456 -7.70 20.48 19.54
C ASN A 456 -7.18 20.47 21.00
N GLU A 457 -7.57 19.49 21.80
CA GLU A 457 -7.14 19.33 23.19
C GLU A 457 -5.63 19.07 23.27
N LEU A 458 -5.09 18.22 22.38
CA LEU A 458 -3.67 17.95 22.30
C LEU A 458 -2.91 19.23 21.95
N SER A 459 -3.36 19.99 20.94
CA SER A 459 -2.72 21.24 20.55
C SER A 459 -2.67 22.25 21.69
N ALA A 460 -3.73 22.36 22.48
CA ALA A 460 -3.78 23.25 23.63
C ALA A 460 -2.90 22.85 24.81
N ASN A 461 -2.61 21.56 24.98
CA ASN A 461 -1.96 21.03 26.17
C ASN A 461 -0.62 20.33 25.94
N ILE A 462 -0.14 20.24 24.70
CA ILE A 462 1.04 19.46 24.33
C ILE A 462 2.30 19.87 25.10
N GLU A 463 2.46 21.15 25.40
CA GLU A 463 3.60 21.67 26.20
C GLU A 463 3.63 21.06 27.61
N GLU A 464 2.47 20.99 28.29
CA GLU A 464 2.38 20.41 29.62
C GLU A 464 2.51 18.89 29.58
N TRP A 465 1.82 18.25 28.65
CA TRP A 465 1.80 16.79 28.53
C TRP A 465 3.12 16.19 28.05
N SER A 466 3.92 16.94 27.31
CA SER A 466 5.27 16.52 26.88
C SER A 466 6.19 16.21 28.07
N LYS A 467 5.96 16.85 29.22
CA LYS A 467 6.78 16.67 30.42
C LYS A 467 6.68 15.26 31.02
N ASP A 468 5.61 14.51 30.72
CA ASP A 468 5.43 13.13 31.17
C ASP A 468 6.28 12.12 30.40
N TYR A 469 6.90 12.54 29.31
CA TYR A 469 7.62 11.66 28.36
C TYR A 469 9.12 11.94 28.34
N GLN A 470 9.87 10.92 28.00
CA GLN A 470 11.29 10.99 27.69
C GLN A 470 11.56 10.45 26.28
N TYR A 471 12.50 11.09 25.59
CA TYR A 471 12.91 10.74 24.25
C TYR A 471 14.13 9.82 24.25
N ASP A 472 14.11 8.77 23.43
CA ASP A 472 15.25 7.89 23.16
C ASP A 472 15.73 8.18 21.72
N ALA A 473 16.87 8.87 21.59
CA ALA A 473 17.42 9.29 20.29
C ALA A 473 17.87 8.10 19.42
N ILE A 474 18.26 6.97 20.03
CA ILE A 474 18.68 5.76 19.30
C ILE A 474 17.47 5.07 18.68
N LYS A 475 16.40 4.92 19.44
CA LYS A 475 15.18 4.27 18.98
C LYS A 475 14.27 5.21 18.19
N ASN A 476 14.53 6.52 18.27
CA ASN A 476 13.64 7.57 17.75
C ASN A 476 12.22 7.42 18.31
N ASP A 477 12.09 7.23 19.61
CA ASP A 477 10.81 6.94 20.24
C ASP A 477 10.64 7.68 21.58
N TYR A 478 9.40 7.83 22.00
CA TYR A 478 9.03 8.41 23.30
C TYR A 478 8.46 7.35 24.21
N SER A 479 8.85 7.38 25.49
CA SER A 479 8.28 6.54 26.53
C SER A 479 7.78 7.38 27.70
N HIS A 480 6.67 6.97 28.30
CA HIS A 480 6.19 7.59 29.53
C HIS A 480 7.19 7.34 30.68
N LYS A 481 7.50 8.37 31.48
CA LYS A 481 8.58 8.31 32.48
C LYS A 481 8.34 7.31 33.60
N THR A 482 7.08 7.08 33.96
CA THR A 482 6.71 6.27 35.15
C THR A 482 5.95 4.99 34.83
N VAL A 483 5.46 4.81 33.59
CA VAL A 483 4.64 3.65 33.21
C VAL A 483 5.38 2.79 32.17
N THR A 484 5.50 1.50 32.49
CA THR A 484 6.07 0.53 31.54
C THR A 484 5.00 0.07 30.56
N PRO A 485 5.31 0.02 29.26
CA PRO A 485 4.37 -0.48 28.26
C PRO A 485 3.91 -1.92 28.54
N ILE A 486 2.61 -2.16 28.43
CA ILE A 486 1.99 -3.46 28.73
C ILE A 486 2.08 -4.45 27.56
N GLU A 487 2.43 -3.97 26.36
CA GLU A 487 2.40 -4.74 25.12
C GLU A 487 3.27 -6.00 25.19
N LYS A 488 4.42 -5.91 25.87
CA LYS A 488 5.31 -7.07 26.06
C LYS A 488 4.68 -8.20 26.86
N GLN A 489 3.86 -7.87 27.87
CA GLN A 489 3.16 -8.86 28.67
C GLN A 489 1.98 -9.43 27.88
N LEU A 490 1.21 -8.57 27.23
CA LEU A 490 0.07 -8.94 26.38
C LEU A 490 0.50 -9.94 25.29
N VAL A 491 1.59 -9.65 24.56
CA VAL A 491 2.11 -10.53 23.52
C VAL A 491 2.54 -11.89 24.07
N LYS A 492 3.15 -11.94 25.26
CA LYS A 492 3.51 -13.22 25.88
C LYS A 492 2.28 -14.11 26.16
N GLU A 493 1.16 -13.51 26.56
CA GLU A 493 -0.09 -14.24 26.78
C GLU A 493 -0.69 -14.78 25.47
N TRP A 494 -0.57 -14.04 24.37
CA TRP A 494 -1.09 -14.46 23.07
C TRP A 494 -0.42 -15.73 22.50
N PHE A 495 0.81 -16.03 22.90
CA PHE A 495 1.54 -17.23 22.47
C PHE A 495 1.38 -18.42 23.44
N LYS A 496 0.55 -18.33 24.47
CA LYS A 496 0.17 -19.46 25.30
C LYS A 496 -0.94 -20.25 24.63
N ILE A 497 -0.69 -21.53 24.32
CA ILE A 497 -1.64 -22.48 23.75
C ILE A 497 -2.20 -23.35 24.85
#